data_8ab9bacd34ee92bd31ca43334cb3ee22
#
_entry.id   8ab9bacd34ee92bd31ca43334cb3ee22
#
_cell.length_a   1.000
_cell.length_b   1.000
_cell.length_c   1.000
_cell.angle_alpha   90.00
_cell.angle_beta   90.00
_cell.angle_gamma   90.00
#
_symmetry.space_group_name_H-M   'P 1'
#
loop_
_entity.id
_entity.type
_entity.pdbx_description
1 polymer ?
#
loop_
_entity_poly.entity_id
_entity_poly.type
_entity_poly.pdbx_seq_one_letter_code
_entity_poly.pdbx_strand_id
1 'polypeptide(L)'
;MKSIWMRWTQKSLPAWLVVGAILSCTHLTADEILVPGTGVKLSQVGDDFEAEDWGYRFNGLKSSEEIDGNTRSPTGRATNGRWYEGIKRGHPDVIKRVATPAGGLEGSNGSLLLQSLKTGVPGRPSYRMQQEDFICNIHYRLKGAIPVHQSPSCVVRVYLPPVDQWENRTGPHFAFRAALDTTVTNKNAGIFGIGSKTEKETYWPGMFIEFVSKDGTKREEDYAHIRVRANRRGGDYKSIPIPTTGWWTFGISVTPNGQVHYFAKPGVEDLTVEDHIATEFPYSFRAERFKTFFFNVCNGD
;
A
#
# COMPACT_ATOMS: atom_id res chain seq x y z
N MET A 1 -63.53 -4.88 63.98
CA MET A 1 -64.96 -4.73 63.71
C MET A 1 -65.24 -3.79 62.55
N LYS A 2 -66.00 -4.25 61.59
CA LYS A 2 -66.60 -3.57 60.44
C LYS A 2 -65.64 -3.09 59.33
N SER A 3 -65.58 -3.93 58.32
CA SER A 3 -65.17 -3.68 56.92
C SER A 3 -66.11 -2.71 56.21
N ILE A 4 -65.55 -1.76 55.45
CA ILE A 4 -66.22 -0.99 54.45
C ILE A 4 -65.57 -1.22 53.10
N TRP A 5 -66.30 -1.82 52.15
CA TRP A 5 -65.91 -2.00 50.75
C TRP A 5 -66.29 -0.77 49.95
N MET A 6 -65.38 -0.12 49.24
CA MET A 6 -65.65 0.92 48.27
C MET A 6 -65.29 0.41 46.87
N ARG A 7 -66.34 0.29 46.00
CA ARG A 7 -66.13 -0.04 44.55
C ARG A 7 -65.82 1.24 43.83
N TRP A 8 -64.77 1.20 43.06
CA TRP A 8 -64.46 2.22 42.05
C TRP A 8 -64.81 1.69 40.66
N THR A 9 -65.75 2.45 39.96
CA THR A 9 -66.10 2.21 38.57
C THR A 9 -65.00 2.80 37.66
N GLN A 10 -64.36 1.95 36.84
CA GLN A 10 -63.53 2.42 35.79
C GLN A 10 -64.33 3.09 34.67
N LYS A 11 -64.02 4.35 34.40
CA LYS A 11 -64.44 5.06 33.18
C LYS A 11 -63.28 4.88 32.18
N SER A 12 -63.54 4.21 31.04
CA SER A 12 -62.68 4.08 29.91
C SER A 12 -62.40 5.42 29.22
N LEU A 13 -61.18 5.88 29.15
CA LEU A 13 -60.73 6.98 28.31
C LEU A 13 -60.24 6.42 26.95
N PRO A 14 -60.44 7.08 25.81
CA PRO A 14 -60.03 6.62 24.51
C PRO A 14 -58.51 6.74 24.36
N ALA A 15 -57.88 5.65 23.86
CA ALA A 15 -56.48 5.61 23.52
C ALA A 15 -56.19 6.51 22.31
N TRP A 16 -55.47 7.59 22.53
CA TRP A 16 -54.84 8.35 21.45
C TRP A 16 -53.58 7.60 21.00
N LEU A 17 -53.60 7.06 19.78
CA LEU A 17 -52.42 6.51 19.10
C LEU A 17 -51.47 7.67 18.75
N VAL A 18 -50.44 7.88 19.54
CA VAL A 18 -49.28 8.70 19.16
C VAL A 18 -48.39 7.85 18.27
N VAL A 19 -48.53 8.02 16.96
CA VAL A 19 -47.55 7.49 16.00
C VAL A 19 -46.31 8.36 16.12
N GLY A 20 -45.36 7.91 16.96
CA GLY A 20 -44.02 8.46 17.03
C GLY A 20 -43.26 8.07 15.74
N ALA A 21 -43.11 9.00 14.81
CA ALA A 21 -42.17 8.87 13.72
C ALA A 21 -40.73 8.79 14.32
N ILE A 22 -40.20 7.59 14.45
CA ILE A 22 -38.78 7.40 14.72
C ILE A 22 -38.03 7.86 13.47
N LEU A 23 -37.63 9.13 13.47
CA LEU A 23 -36.59 9.61 12.54
C LEU A 23 -35.29 8.83 12.88
N SER A 24 -35.09 7.72 12.19
CA SER A 24 -33.76 7.08 12.13
C SER A 24 -32.83 8.07 11.46
N CYS A 25 -32.18 8.93 12.25
CA CYS A 25 -30.97 9.59 11.80
C CYS A 25 -29.96 8.49 11.48
N THR A 26 -29.90 8.12 10.22
CA THR A 26 -28.70 7.43 9.72
C THR A 26 -27.56 8.43 9.88
N HIS A 27 -26.83 8.32 10.98
CA HIS A 27 -25.51 8.89 11.07
C HIS A 27 -24.75 8.30 9.90
N LEU A 28 -24.51 9.10 8.86
CA LEU A 28 -23.41 8.89 7.95
C LEU A 28 -22.16 8.99 8.82
N THR A 29 -21.75 7.87 9.40
CA THR A 29 -20.43 7.77 10.00
C THR A 29 -19.47 8.06 8.86
N ALA A 30 -18.70 9.15 8.98
CA ALA A 30 -17.49 9.29 8.19
C ALA A 30 -16.78 7.94 8.32
N ASP A 31 -16.45 7.30 7.17
CA ASP A 31 -15.81 6.00 7.19
C ASP A 31 -14.60 6.09 8.13
N GLU A 32 -14.60 5.26 9.16
CA GLU A 32 -13.58 5.28 10.18
C GLU A 32 -12.24 4.95 9.53
N ILE A 33 -11.26 5.85 9.70
CA ILE A 33 -9.92 5.64 9.15
C ILE A 33 -9.33 4.39 9.81
N LEU A 34 -9.13 3.35 9.02
CA LEU A 34 -8.52 2.11 9.51
C LEU A 34 -7.00 2.28 9.63
N VAL A 35 -6.49 2.26 10.86
CA VAL A 35 -5.05 2.30 11.11
C VAL A 35 -4.42 0.97 10.68
N PRO A 36 -3.40 0.99 9.79
CA PRO A 36 -2.73 -0.24 9.38
C PRO A 36 -2.03 -0.94 10.55
N GLY A 37 -2.12 -2.27 10.58
CA GLY A 37 -1.49 -3.09 11.63
C GLY A 37 -2.37 -3.38 12.84
N THR A 38 -3.56 -2.77 12.97
CA THR A 38 -4.49 -3.01 14.09
C THR A 38 -5.39 -4.24 13.88
N GLY A 39 -5.41 -4.81 12.68
CA GLY A 39 -6.18 -6.00 12.35
C GLY A 39 -5.46 -7.31 12.68
N VAL A 40 -6.04 -8.42 12.22
CA VAL A 40 -5.44 -9.75 12.40
C VAL A 40 -4.28 -9.95 11.42
N LYS A 41 -3.08 -10.24 11.95
CA LYS A 41 -1.88 -10.52 11.14
C LYS A 41 -2.08 -11.82 10.34
N LEU A 42 -1.92 -11.74 9.02
CA LEU A 42 -1.93 -12.89 8.13
C LEU A 42 -0.52 -13.49 8.07
N SER A 43 -0.27 -14.51 8.90
CA SER A 43 1.06 -15.13 9.05
C SER A 43 1.58 -15.82 7.78
N GLN A 44 0.72 -16.09 6.81
CA GLN A 44 1.07 -16.75 5.54
C GLN A 44 1.78 -15.81 4.55
N VAL A 45 1.66 -14.50 4.72
CA VAL A 45 2.16 -13.48 3.79
C VAL A 45 2.99 -12.42 4.52
N GLY A 46 3.74 -11.62 3.77
CA GLY A 46 4.73 -10.73 4.37
C GLY A 46 5.91 -11.50 4.97
N ASP A 47 6.84 -10.79 5.58
CA ASP A 47 8.04 -11.39 6.17
C ASP A 47 8.62 -10.45 7.22
N ASP A 48 9.24 -11.00 8.24
CA ASP A 48 10.04 -10.28 9.23
C ASP A 48 11.55 -10.42 8.97
N PHE A 49 11.91 -11.32 8.03
CA PHE A 49 13.30 -11.61 7.63
C PHE A 49 14.19 -12.14 8.78
N GLU A 50 13.60 -12.67 9.83
CA GLU A 50 14.36 -13.21 10.98
C GLU A 50 14.96 -14.59 10.72
N ALA A 51 14.39 -15.37 9.78
CA ALA A 51 14.92 -16.68 9.42
C ALA A 51 16.33 -16.56 8.85
N GLU A 52 17.33 -17.20 9.50
CA GLU A 52 18.74 -17.12 9.10
C GLU A 52 19.00 -17.73 7.71
N ASP A 53 18.21 -18.71 7.32
CA ASP A 53 18.26 -19.39 6.02
C ASP A 53 17.45 -18.65 4.94
N TRP A 54 16.93 -17.44 5.23
CA TRP A 54 16.21 -16.66 4.25
C TRP A 54 17.13 -16.33 3.06
N GLY A 55 16.64 -16.60 1.87
CA GLY A 55 17.39 -16.37 0.65
C GLY A 55 16.49 -16.05 -0.53
N TYR A 56 17.10 -15.58 -1.60
CA TYR A 56 16.43 -15.29 -2.86
C TYR A 56 17.11 -16.03 -4.01
N ARG A 57 16.32 -16.65 -4.88
CA ARG A 57 16.79 -17.34 -6.07
C ARG A 57 16.42 -16.53 -7.31
N PHE A 58 17.43 -15.96 -7.94
CA PHE A 58 17.28 -15.31 -9.24
C PHE A 58 16.98 -16.35 -10.32
N ASN A 59 16.17 -15.95 -11.31
CA ASN A 59 15.88 -16.78 -12.47
C ASN A 59 16.48 -16.15 -13.73
N GLY A 60 17.72 -16.48 -14.00
CA GLY A 60 18.48 -15.96 -15.14
C GLY A 60 18.94 -14.49 -14.97
N LEU A 61 19.25 -13.86 -16.08
CA LEU A 61 19.73 -12.48 -16.10
C LEU A 61 18.57 -11.50 -15.93
N LYS A 62 18.88 -10.34 -15.37
CA LYS A 62 17.96 -9.22 -15.29
C LYS A 62 17.43 -8.85 -16.68
N SER A 63 16.11 -8.67 -16.80
CA SER A 63 15.45 -8.22 -18.01
C SER A 63 14.21 -7.41 -17.65
N SER A 64 13.77 -6.54 -18.54
CA SER A 64 12.62 -5.67 -18.32
C SER A 64 11.87 -5.42 -19.62
N GLU A 65 10.55 -5.58 -19.61
CA GLU A 65 9.68 -5.24 -20.76
C GLU A 65 9.86 -3.77 -21.19
N GLU A 66 10.12 -2.87 -20.24
CA GLU A 66 10.28 -1.44 -20.52
C GLU A 66 11.66 -1.09 -21.10
N ILE A 67 12.69 -1.89 -20.83
CA ILE A 67 14.09 -1.60 -21.23
C ILE A 67 14.49 -2.36 -22.49
N ASP A 68 14.28 -3.66 -22.53
CA ASP A 68 14.73 -4.53 -23.62
C ASP A 68 13.60 -5.26 -24.34
N GLY A 69 12.36 -5.00 -23.98
CA GLY A 69 11.18 -5.63 -24.56
C GLY A 69 10.97 -7.08 -24.13
N ASN A 70 11.74 -7.57 -23.16
CA ASN A 70 11.65 -8.95 -22.71
C ASN A 70 10.93 -9.07 -21.37
N THR A 71 10.15 -10.12 -21.25
CA THR A 71 9.61 -10.58 -19.96
C THR A 71 10.23 -11.92 -19.61
N ARG A 72 10.33 -12.21 -18.32
CA ARG A 72 10.92 -13.45 -17.85
C ARG A 72 9.93 -14.22 -16.98
N SER A 73 9.73 -15.48 -17.34
CA SER A 73 8.90 -16.40 -16.58
C SER A 73 9.49 -17.80 -16.64
N PRO A 74 9.52 -18.53 -15.51
CA PRO A 74 9.15 -18.08 -14.17
C PRO A 74 10.11 -17.02 -13.64
N THR A 75 9.62 -16.13 -12.78
CA THR A 75 10.42 -15.09 -12.14
C THR A 75 11.22 -15.64 -10.96
N GLY A 76 12.27 -14.93 -10.55
CA GLY A 76 12.98 -15.19 -9.30
C GLY A 76 12.05 -15.08 -8.09
N ARG A 77 12.41 -15.76 -6.99
CA ARG A 77 11.57 -15.83 -5.78
C ARG A 77 12.37 -16.09 -4.52
N ALA A 78 11.86 -15.64 -3.40
CA ALA A 78 12.38 -15.99 -2.09
C ALA A 78 12.25 -17.50 -1.81
N THR A 79 13.19 -18.06 -1.05
CA THR A 79 13.24 -19.49 -0.68
C THR A 79 11.98 -19.95 0.06
N ASN A 80 11.38 -19.06 0.86
CA ASN A 80 10.13 -19.32 1.59
C ASN A 80 8.86 -19.09 0.73
N GLY A 81 9.00 -18.71 -0.54
CA GLY A 81 7.91 -18.48 -1.48
C GLY A 81 7.01 -17.28 -1.18
N ARG A 82 7.43 -16.39 -0.25
CA ARG A 82 6.64 -15.21 0.16
C ARG A 82 6.83 -14.01 -0.75
N TRP A 83 7.91 -13.98 -1.55
CA TRP A 83 8.28 -12.86 -2.41
C TRP A 83 8.73 -13.35 -3.78
N TYR A 84 8.49 -12.51 -4.80
CA TYR A 84 8.92 -12.74 -6.17
C TYR A 84 9.15 -11.41 -6.90
N GLU A 85 9.83 -11.44 -8.02
CA GLU A 85 10.05 -10.27 -8.88
C GLU A 85 8.91 -10.06 -9.87
N GLY A 86 8.69 -8.81 -10.29
CA GLY A 86 7.76 -8.48 -11.38
C GLY A 86 8.29 -8.95 -12.73
N ILE A 87 7.42 -9.53 -13.57
CA ILE A 87 7.83 -10.00 -14.92
C ILE A 87 8.13 -8.86 -15.89
N LYS A 88 7.61 -7.66 -15.61
CA LYS A 88 7.68 -6.51 -16.53
C LYS A 88 8.84 -5.58 -16.26
N ARG A 89 9.33 -5.53 -15.01
CA ARG A 89 10.26 -4.49 -14.57
C ARG A 89 11.62 -5.01 -14.14
N GLY A 90 11.80 -6.31 -14.07
CA GLY A 90 13.02 -6.92 -13.55
C GLY A 90 13.07 -6.91 -12.02
N HIS A 91 14.24 -7.24 -11.51
CA HIS A 91 14.48 -7.37 -10.07
C HIS A 91 15.59 -6.43 -9.61
N PRO A 92 15.62 -6.00 -8.34
CA PRO A 92 16.77 -5.37 -7.74
C PRO A 92 18.03 -6.25 -7.91
N ASP A 93 19.19 -5.62 -8.12
CA ASP A 93 20.45 -6.33 -8.32
C ASP A 93 20.90 -7.07 -7.06
N VAL A 94 20.57 -6.52 -5.88
CA VAL A 94 20.82 -7.13 -4.58
C VAL A 94 19.51 -7.36 -3.85
N ILE A 95 19.24 -8.61 -3.52
CA ILE A 95 18.13 -9.06 -2.70
C ILE A 95 18.69 -10.05 -1.70
N LYS A 96 18.91 -9.61 -0.46
CA LYS A 96 19.50 -10.47 0.57
C LYS A 96 19.08 -10.08 1.98
N ARG A 97 19.05 -11.07 2.88
CA ARG A 97 18.98 -10.82 4.31
C ARG A 97 20.30 -10.22 4.81
N VAL A 98 20.21 -9.23 5.67
CA VAL A 98 21.31 -8.59 6.36
C VAL A 98 20.99 -8.47 7.84
N ALA A 99 21.96 -8.15 8.68
CA ALA A 99 21.69 -7.77 10.07
C ALA A 99 20.79 -6.52 10.11
N THR A 100 19.89 -6.48 11.06
CA THR A 100 19.00 -5.32 11.25
C THR A 100 19.83 -4.07 11.57
N PRO A 101 19.69 -2.99 10.80
CA PRO A 101 20.34 -1.72 11.11
C PRO A 101 19.96 -1.21 12.52
N ALA A 102 20.88 -0.46 13.12
CA ALA A 102 20.67 0.10 14.46
C ALA A 102 19.35 0.90 14.55
N GLY A 103 18.69 0.84 15.70
CA GLY A 103 17.38 1.48 15.91
C GLY A 103 16.19 0.72 15.32
N GLY A 104 16.39 -0.49 14.82
CA GLY A 104 15.31 -1.40 14.39
C GLY A 104 14.43 -1.89 15.55
N LEU A 105 13.46 -2.73 15.24
CA LEU A 105 12.60 -3.34 16.26
C LEU A 105 13.43 -4.08 17.31
N GLU A 106 13.04 -3.94 18.56
CA GLU A 106 13.68 -4.66 19.65
C GLU A 106 13.66 -6.17 19.40
N GLY A 107 14.83 -6.82 19.56
CA GLY A 107 15.01 -8.25 19.32
C GLY A 107 15.12 -8.66 17.84
N SER A 108 14.98 -7.74 16.89
CA SER A 108 15.17 -8.05 15.47
C SER A 108 16.64 -8.23 15.13
N ASN A 109 16.96 -9.34 14.45
CA ASN A 109 18.30 -9.69 13.99
C ASN A 109 18.43 -9.69 12.47
N GLY A 110 17.34 -9.61 11.74
CA GLY A 110 17.29 -9.72 10.29
C GLY A 110 16.45 -8.66 9.60
N SER A 111 16.97 -8.14 8.49
CA SER A 111 16.27 -7.22 7.60
C SER A 111 16.55 -7.57 6.15
N LEU A 112 15.67 -7.16 5.25
CA LEU A 112 15.88 -7.31 3.82
C LEU A 112 16.61 -6.11 3.24
N LEU A 113 17.75 -6.34 2.60
CA LEU A 113 18.41 -5.36 1.75
C LEU A 113 17.93 -5.51 0.31
N LEU A 114 17.38 -4.43 -0.24
CA LEU A 114 17.10 -4.27 -1.66
C LEU A 114 17.97 -3.15 -2.21
N GLN A 115 18.72 -3.42 -3.30
CA GLN A 115 19.56 -2.41 -3.93
C GLN A 115 19.56 -2.61 -5.46
N SER A 116 19.37 -1.54 -6.19
CA SER A 116 19.54 -1.47 -7.63
C SER A 116 20.84 -0.74 -7.94
N LEU A 117 21.69 -1.37 -8.74
CA LEU A 117 23.00 -0.87 -9.15
C LEU A 117 22.99 -0.44 -10.61
N LYS A 118 22.13 -1.05 -11.40
CA LYS A 118 21.96 -0.81 -12.81
C LYS A 118 20.49 -0.77 -13.19
N THR A 119 20.09 0.18 -14.01
CA THR A 119 18.79 0.13 -14.65
C THR A 119 18.80 -0.89 -15.79
N GLY A 120 17.68 -1.53 -16.01
CA GLY A 120 17.53 -2.48 -17.10
C GLY A 120 18.50 -3.67 -17.05
N VAL A 121 19.01 -4.07 -18.22
CA VAL A 121 19.85 -5.25 -18.41
C VAL A 121 21.33 -4.88 -18.30
N PRO A 122 22.12 -5.55 -17.45
CA PRO A 122 23.56 -5.32 -17.37
C PRO A 122 24.25 -5.35 -18.74
N GLY A 123 25.11 -4.37 -18.99
CA GLY A 123 25.82 -4.22 -20.27
C GLY A 123 25.01 -3.52 -21.37
N ARG A 124 23.77 -3.14 -21.11
CA ARG A 124 22.94 -2.31 -21.99
C ARG A 124 22.61 -1.00 -21.30
N PRO A 125 23.08 0.16 -21.81
CA PRO A 125 22.74 1.44 -21.19
C PRO A 125 21.22 1.65 -21.24
N SER A 126 20.68 2.11 -20.11
CA SER A 126 19.31 2.60 -20.03
C SER A 126 19.35 4.11 -19.84
N TYR A 127 18.59 4.82 -20.65
CA TYR A 127 18.45 6.27 -20.52
C TYR A 127 17.16 6.65 -19.82
N ARG A 128 16.53 5.68 -19.16
CA ARG A 128 15.26 5.87 -18.46
C ARG A 128 15.36 5.31 -17.05
N MET A 129 14.80 6.03 -16.10
CA MET A 129 14.62 5.53 -14.77
C MET A 129 13.85 4.20 -14.79
N GLN A 130 14.40 3.19 -14.13
CA GLN A 130 13.79 1.88 -13.94
C GLN A 130 13.19 1.80 -12.53
N GLN A 131 12.03 1.14 -12.43
CA GLN A 131 11.38 0.81 -11.16
C GLN A 131 11.34 -0.71 -11.03
N GLU A 132 12.27 -1.28 -10.30
CA GLU A 132 12.38 -2.73 -10.14
C GLU A 132 11.44 -3.23 -9.06
N ASP A 133 10.65 -4.25 -9.37
CA ASP A 133 9.55 -4.70 -8.52
C ASP A 133 9.96 -5.87 -7.63
N PHE A 134 9.69 -5.76 -6.34
CA PHE A 134 9.77 -6.86 -5.39
C PHE A 134 8.41 -7.05 -4.73
N ILE A 135 7.72 -8.14 -5.05
CA ILE A 135 6.29 -8.33 -4.84
C ILE A 135 6.01 -9.35 -3.76
N CYS A 136 5.16 -9.00 -2.78
CA CYS A 136 4.65 -9.93 -1.79
C CYS A 136 3.67 -10.92 -2.43
N ASN A 137 3.86 -12.21 -2.19
CA ASN A 137 3.07 -13.27 -2.82
C ASN A 137 1.73 -13.52 -2.07
N ILE A 138 0.85 -12.52 -2.05
CA ILE A 138 -0.46 -12.64 -1.38
C ILE A 138 -1.40 -13.54 -2.18
N HIS A 139 -1.59 -13.22 -3.46
CA HIS A 139 -2.60 -13.86 -4.29
C HIS A 139 -2.46 -15.39 -4.35
N TYR A 140 -1.24 -15.89 -4.55
CA TYR A 140 -1.00 -17.32 -4.61
C TYR A 140 -1.13 -17.99 -3.24
N ARG A 141 -0.60 -17.38 -2.19
CA ARG A 141 -0.57 -17.96 -0.84
C ARG A 141 -1.94 -17.96 -0.16
N LEU A 142 -2.76 -16.97 -0.41
CA LEU A 142 -4.14 -16.88 0.10
C LEU A 142 -5.19 -17.42 -0.90
N LYS A 143 -4.75 -17.95 -2.06
CA LYS A 143 -5.61 -18.45 -3.13
C LYS A 143 -6.59 -17.39 -3.66
N GLY A 144 -6.19 -16.15 -3.66
CA GLY A 144 -6.98 -15.02 -4.16
C GLY A 144 -6.56 -13.67 -3.61
N ALA A 145 -7.20 -12.63 -4.11
CA ALA A 145 -7.09 -11.28 -3.57
C ALA A 145 -8.05 -11.10 -2.38
N ILE A 146 -7.69 -10.26 -1.43
CA ILE A 146 -8.49 -9.99 -0.23
C ILE A 146 -9.59 -8.99 -0.59
N PRO A 147 -10.89 -9.32 -0.40
CA PRO A 147 -11.98 -8.36 -0.62
C PRO A 147 -11.88 -7.17 0.33
N VAL A 148 -12.18 -5.94 -0.15
CA VAL A 148 -12.02 -4.73 0.66
C VAL A 148 -12.98 -4.65 1.85
N HIS A 149 -14.11 -5.39 1.82
CA HIS A 149 -15.01 -5.47 2.98
C HIS A 149 -14.34 -6.12 4.21
N GLN A 150 -13.19 -6.79 4.04
CA GLN A 150 -12.35 -7.33 5.12
C GLN A 150 -11.33 -6.29 5.62
N SER A 151 -11.38 -5.06 5.12
CA SER A 151 -10.51 -3.96 5.54
C SER A 151 -9.01 -4.30 5.51
N PRO A 152 -8.47 -4.75 4.35
CA PRO A 152 -7.08 -5.14 4.26
C PRO A 152 -6.14 -3.96 4.53
N SER A 153 -5.05 -4.25 5.23
CA SER A 153 -3.98 -3.29 5.47
C SER A 153 -2.61 -3.95 5.40
N CYS A 154 -1.58 -3.15 5.17
CA CYS A 154 -0.19 -3.59 5.25
C CYS A 154 0.67 -2.51 5.88
N VAL A 155 1.67 -2.95 6.65
CA VAL A 155 2.67 -2.11 7.32
C VAL A 155 4.05 -2.59 6.90
N VAL A 156 4.95 -1.65 6.67
CA VAL A 156 6.36 -1.93 6.42
C VAL A 156 7.23 -0.96 7.23
N ARG A 157 8.33 -1.48 7.74
CA ARG A 157 9.39 -0.69 8.36
C ARG A 157 10.56 -0.64 7.40
N VAL A 158 10.97 0.57 7.03
CA VAL A 158 12.00 0.82 6.03
C VAL A 158 13.13 1.59 6.68
N TYR A 159 14.34 1.11 6.55
CA TYR A 159 15.54 1.86 6.91
C TYR A 159 16.02 2.67 5.72
N LEU A 160 15.98 3.98 5.86
CA LEU A 160 16.51 4.93 4.88
C LEU A 160 17.96 5.22 5.25
N PRO A 161 18.94 4.82 4.42
CA PRO A 161 20.33 5.12 4.70
C PRO A 161 20.59 6.63 4.71
N PRO A 162 21.73 7.12 5.25
CA PRO A 162 22.13 8.51 5.14
C PRO A 162 22.05 9.03 3.70
N VAL A 163 21.64 10.30 3.53
CA VAL A 163 21.34 10.88 2.21
C VAL A 163 22.53 10.84 1.26
N ASP A 164 23.75 10.93 1.77
CA ASP A 164 25.00 10.85 1.01
C ASP A 164 25.27 9.46 0.40
N GLN A 165 24.51 8.43 0.82
CA GLN A 165 24.57 7.08 0.27
C GLN A 165 23.53 6.83 -0.83
N TRP A 166 22.69 7.83 -1.14
CA TRP A 166 21.71 7.70 -2.19
C TRP A 166 22.30 8.05 -3.54
N GLU A 167 21.71 7.53 -4.61
CA GLU A 167 22.02 7.99 -5.96
C GLU A 167 21.73 9.50 -6.04
N ASN A 168 22.73 10.30 -6.42
CA ASN A 168 22.56 11.75 -6.53
C ASN A 168 21.76 12.12 -7.79
N ARG A 169 20.48 11.81 -7.75
CA ARG A 169 19.51 12.02 -8.83
C ARG A 169 18.17 12.46 -8.26
N THR A 170 17.67 13.59 -8.73
CA THR A 170 16.31 14.02 -8.36
C THR A 170 15.25 13.07 -8.92
N GLY A 171 14.35 12.62 -8.06
CA GLY A 171 13.21 11.77 -8.41
C GLY A 171 13.00 10.60 -7.44
N PRO A 172 12.10 9.67 -7.78
CA PRO A 172 11.81 8.49 -6.96
C PRO A 172 13.02 7.58 -6.77
N HIS A 173 13.26 7.11 -5.55
CA HIS A 173 14.30 6.14 -5.19
C HIS A 173 13.72 4.84 -4.66
N PHE A 174 12.63 4.95 -3.92
CA PHE A 174 11.94 3.80 -3.36
C PHE A 174 10.44 4.05 -3.38
N ALA A 175 9.64 2.98 -3.50
CA ALA A 175 8.21 3.08 -3.28
C ALA A 175 7.66 1.86 -2.55
N PHE A 176 6.66 2.13 -1.70
CA PHE A 176 5.78 1.14 -1.09
C PHE A 176 4.39 1.30 -1.68
N ARG A 177 3.93 0.28 -2.39
CA ARG A 177 2.72 0.36 -3.20
C ARG A 177 1.82 -0.84 -2.97
N ALA A 178 0.52 -0.65 -3.20
CA ALA A 178 -0.47 -1.72 -3.27
C ALA A 178 -0.89 -1.96 -4.73
N ALA A 179 -1.23 -3.19 -5.06
CA ALA A 179 -1.96 -3.54 -6.28
C ALA A 179 -3.42 -3.79 -5.90
N LEU A 180 -4.31 -2.98 -6.40
CA LEU A 180 -5.74 -3.03 -6.14
C LEU A 180 -6.50 -3.34 -7.43
N ASP A 181 -7.57 -4.14 -7.31
CA ASP A 181 -8.46 -4.41 -8.43
C ASP A 181 -9.77 -3.64 -8.24
N THR A 182 -10.30 -3.15 -9.35
CA THR A 182 -11.63 -2.55 -9.49
C THR A 182 -12.31 -3.05 -10.76
N THR A 183 -13.60 -2.81 -10.88
CA THR A 183 -14.39 -3.12 -12.07
C THR A 183 -14.72 -1.83 -12.81
N VAL A 184 -14.36 -1.75 -14.09
CA VAL A 184 -14.61 -0.60 -14.96
C VAL A 184 -15.60 -1.00 -16.05
N THR A 185 -16.62 -0.18 -16.27
CA THR A 185 -17.60 -0.38 -17.34
C THR A 185 -17.40 0.64 -18.46
N ASN A 186 -16.92 0.18 -19.58
CA ASN A 186 -16.78 0.98 -20.81
C ASN A 186 -18.08 0.97 -21.60
N LYS A 187 -18.79 2.09 -21.63
CA LYS A 187 -20.12 2.21 -22.25
C LYS A 187 -20.11 2.12 -23.80
N ASN A 188 -18.95 2.25 -24.43
CA ASN A 188 -18.84 2.29 -25.90
C ASN A 188 -17.98 1.15 -26.46
N ALA A 189 -17.82 0.05 -25.72
CA ALA A 189 -16.94 -1.06 -26.10
C ALA A 189 -17.65 -2.24 -26.78
N GLY A 190 -18.93 -2.09 -27.13
CA GLY A 190 -19.69 -3.13 -27.85
C GLY A 190 -19.39 -3.11 -29.36
N ILE A 191 -19.90 -4.13 -30.08
CA ILE A 191 -19.77 -4.24 -31.53
C ILE A 191 -20.43 -3.00 -32.17
N PHE A 192 -19.69 -2.29 -33.04
CA PHE A 192 -20.09 -1.01 -33.64
C PHE A 192 -20.29 0.17 -32.64
N GLY A 193 -19.65 0.12 -31.47
CA GLY A 193 -19.78 1.19 -30.47
C GLY A 193 -21.11 1.17 -29.69
N ILE A 194 -21.90 0.12 -29.82
CA ILE A 194 -23.18 -0.05 -29.14
C ILE A 194 -23.01 -1.16 -28.07
N GLY A 195 -23.29 -0.81 -26.81
CA GLY A 195 -23.21 -1.71 -25.66
C GLY A 195 -22.15 -1.32 -24.64
N SER A 196 -22.14 -2.02 -23.52
CA SER A 196 -21.16 -1.83 -22.45
C SER A 196 -20.34 -3.09 -22.24
N LYS A 197 -19.04 -2.93 -22.00
CA LYS A 197 -18.13 -4.00 -21.61
C LYS A 197 -17.61 -3.72 -20.21
N THR A 198 -17.76 -4.69 -19.33
CA THR A 198 -17.23 -4.63 -17.97
C THR A 198 -15.92 -5.39 -17.92
N GLU A 199 -14.86 -4.72 -17.47
CA GLU A 199 -13.52 -5.28 -17.38
C GLU A 199 -12.95 -5.06 -15.99
N LYS A 200 -12.08 -5.98 -15.56
CA LYS A 200 -11.32 -5.86 -14.35
C LYS A 200 -10.08 -5.01 -14.64
N GLU A 201 -9.91 -3.96 -13.85
CA GLU A 201 -8.74 -3.08 -13.92
C GLU A 201 -7.89 -3.25 -12.68
N THR A 202 -6.55 -3.36 -12.85
CA THR A 202 -5.60 -3.34 -11.75
C THR A 202 -4.86 -2.02 -11.74
N TYR A 203 -4.75 -1.36 -10.59
CA TYR A 203 -4.05 -0.10 -10.42
C TYR A 203 -3.16 -0.11 -9.18
N TRP A 204 -2.20 0.82 -9.11
CA TRP A 204 -1.08 0.71 -8.19
C TRP A 204 -0.86 1.99 -7.39
N PRO A 205 -1.74 2.31 -6.42
CA PRO A 205 -1.52 3.41 -5.48
C PRO A 205 -0.37 3.11 -4.52
N GLY A 206 0.18 4.17 -3.89
CA GLY A 206 1.24 3.99 -2.92
C GLY A 206 1.92 5.28 -2.50
N MET A 207 3.07 5.14 -1.90
CA MET A 207 3.94 6.23 -1.49
C MET A 207 5.31 6.05 -2.12
N PHE A 208 5.83 7.13 -2.72
CA PHE A 208 7.20 7.20 -3.20
C PHE A 208 8.04 7.99 -2.21
N ILE A 209 9.26 7.55 -1.99
CA ILE A 209 10.30 8.34 -1.38
C ILE A 209 11.11 8.95 -2.51
N GLU A 210 11.00 10.27 -2.64
CA GLU A 210 11.70 11.05 -3.65
C GLU A 210 12.86 11.80 -3.02
N PHE A 211 13.99 11.75 -3.70
CA PHE A 211 15.16 12.55 -3.41
C PHE A 211 15.17 13.78 -4.31
N VAL A 212 15.60 14.90 -3.77
CA VAL A 212 15.83 16.13 -4.52
C VAL A 212 17.26 16.58 -4.28
N SER A 213 18.07 16.41 -5.33
CA SER A 213 19.46 16.88 -5.32
C SER A 213 19.51 18.39 -5.27
N LYS A 214 20.47 18.92 -4.51
CA LYS A 214 20.82 20.36 -4.55
C LYS A 214 21.45 20.75 -5.88
N ASP A 215 22.10 19.81 -6.55
CA ASP A 215 22.79 20.04 -7.80
C ASP A 215 21.81 20.54 -8.89
N GLY A 216 22.15 21.66 -9.51
CA GLY A 216 21.27 22.29 -10.51
C GLY A 216 20.02 22.97 -9.94
N THR A 217 19.91 23.11 -8.62
CA THR A 217 18.82 23.81 -7.93
C THR A 217 19.35 25.04 -7.16
N LYS A 218 18.44 25.86 -6.58
CA LYS A 218 18.80 26.97 -5.67
C LYS A 218 18.90 26.53 -4.20
N ARG A 219 18.94 25.24 -3.93
CA ARG A 219 18.97 24.67 -2.58
C ARG A 219 20.40 24.57 -2.09
N GLU A 220 20.57 24.71 -0.80
CA GLU A 220 21.87 24.54 -0.13
C GLU A 220 22.15 23.08 0.21
N GLU A 221 21.08 22.28 0.42
CA GLU A 221 21.17 20.88 0.84
C GLU A 221 20.25 19.97 0.03
N ASP A 222 20.67 18.71 -0.07
CA ASP A 222 19.84 17.63 -0.57
C ASP A 222 18.71 17.35 0.42
N TYR A 223 17.55 16.90 -0.07
CA TYR A 223 16.47 16.49 0.81
C TYR A 223 15.65 15.36 0.22
N ALA A 224 14.91 14.66 1.08
CA ALA A 224 13.95 13.66 0.68
C ALA A 224 12.54 13.99 1.16
N HIS A 225 11.54 13.49 0.45
CA HIS A 225 10.15 13.64 0.84
C HIS A 225 9.31 12.46 0.38
N ILE A 226 8.15 12.28 1.03
CA ILE A 226 7.16 11.29 0.65
C ILE A 226 6.19 11.94 -0.34
N ARG A 227 5.96 11.26 -1.46
CA ARG A 227 4.98 11.63 -2.48
C ARG A 227 3.90 10.56 -2.55
N VAL A 228 2.64 10.95 -2.45
CA VAL A 228 1.49 10.02 -2.54
C VAL A 228 1.05 9.85 -3.99
N ARG A 229 0.96 8.61 -4.45
CA ARG A 229 0.37 8.20 -5.71
C ARG A 229 -0.94 7.46 -5.47
N ALA A 230 -2.05 7.81 -6.05
CA ALA A 230 -2.29 8.94 -6.92
C ALA A 230 -3.53 9.68 -6.42
N ASN A 231 -3.72 10.92 -6.86
CA ASN A 231 -4.99 11.60 -6.68
C ASN A 231 -6.05 11.04 -7.65
N ARG A 232 -7.28 11.58 -7.62
CA ARG A 232 -8.39 11.14 -8.49
C ARG A 232 -8.10 11.22 -9.98
N ARG A 233 -7.17 12.07 -10.41
CA ARG A 233 -6.75 12.24 -11.82
C ARG A 233 -5.54 11.40 -12.18
N GLY A 234 -5.02 10.60 -11.25
CA GLY A 234 -3.83 9.76 -11.45
C GLY A 234 -2.51 10.49 -11.23
N GLY A 235 -2.52 11.78 -10.89
CA GLY A 235 -1.31 12.55 -10.60
C GLY A 235 -0.77 12.29 -9.20
N ASP A 236 0.54 12.31 -9.07
CA ASP A 236 1.22 12.26 -7.76
C ASP A 236 1.03 13.61 -7.05
N TYR A 237 0.82 13.56 -5.76
CA TYR A 237 0.50 14.74 -4.99
C TYR A 237 1.04 14.63 -3.58
N LYS A 238 0.91 15.73 -2.83
CA LYS A 238 1.36 15.87 -1.46
C LYS A 238 2.86 15.60 -1.32
N SER A 239 3.52 16.48 -0.64
CA SER A 239 4.94 16.37 -0.34
C SER A 239 5.11 16.48 1.17
N ILE A 240 5.56 15.39 1.80
CA ILE A 240 5.78 15.33 3.23
C ILE A 240 7.28 15.20 3.44
N PRO A 241 7.93 16.16 4.08
CA PRO A 241 9.37 16.13 4.31
C PRO A 241 9.79 14.87 5.07
N ILE A 242 10.95 14.33 4.72
CA ILE A 242 11.69 13.34 5.50
C ILE A 242 12.83 14.09 6.17
N PRO A 243 12.63 14.61 7.39
CA PRO A 243 13.62 15.46 8.05
C PRO A 243 14.82 14.67 8.55
N THR A 244 14.68 13.37 8.74
CA THR A 244 15.73 12.47 9.24
C THR A 244 15.70 11.16 8.50
N THR A 245 16.86 10.64 8.15
CA THR A 245 17.04 9.28 7.68
C THR A 245 17.00 8.28 8.85
N GLY A 246 17.19 7.01 8.60
CA GLY A 246 16.99 5.94 9.57
C GLY A 246 15.65 5.24 9.38
N TRP A 247 15.11 4.66 10.44
CA TRP A 247 13.87 3.89 10.35
C TRP A 247 12.63 4.76 10.17
N TRP A 248 11.75 4.30 9.31
CA TRP A 248 10.41 4.83 9.06
C TRP A 248 9.39 3.71 9.00
N THR A 249 8.21 3.93 9.56
CA THR A 249 7.07 3.03 9.45
C THR A 249 6.07 3.61 8.46
N PHE A 250 5.73 2.83 7.43
CA PHE A 250 4.73 3.17 6.41
C PHE A 250 3.56 2.21 6.49
N GLY A 251 2.36 2.70 6.18
CA GLY A 251 1.17 1.87 6.14
C GLY A 251 0.22 2.25 5.02
N ILE A 252 -0.47 1.25 4.49
CA ILE A 252 -1.59 1.41 3.55
C ILE A 252 -2.74 0.59 4.08
N SER A 253 -3.93 1.16 4.15
CA SER A 253 -5.17 0.45 4.42
C SER A 253 -6.23 0.78 3.37
N VAL A 254 -7.20 -0.14 3.21
CA VAL A 254 -8.32 0.05 2.30
C VAL A 254 -9.60 -0.22 3.07
N THR A 255 -10.47 0.78 3.14
CA THR A 255 -11.76 0.68 3.82
C THR A 255 -12.81 0.00 2.93
N PRO A 256 -13.91 -0.53 3.51
CA PRO A 256 -14.94 -1.25 2.76
C PRO A 256 -15.57 -0.47 1.60
N ASN A 257 -15.58 0.87 1.67
CA ASN A 257 -16.05 1.73 0.58
C ASN A 257 -15.06 1.87 -0.57
N GLY A 258 -13.86 1.24 -0.46
CA GLY A 258 -12.82 1.25 -1.48
C GLY A 258 -11.89 2.47 -1.46
N GLN A 259 -11.89 3.26 -0.38
CA GLN A 259 -10.90 4.32 -0.17
C GLN A 259 -9.57 3.74 0.26
N VAL A 260 -8.48 4.40 -0.16
CA VAL A 260 -7.11 4.08 0.23
C VAL A 260 -6.61 5.14 1.21
N HIS A 261 -6.08 4.69 2.33
CA HIS A 261 -5.51 5.55 3.37
C HIS A 261 -4.01 5.28 3.47
N TYR A 262 -3.23 6.34 3.63
CA TYR A 262 -1.78 6.31 3.68
C TYR A 262 -1.30 6.84 5.01
N PHE A 263 -0.29 6.16 5.57
CA PHE A 263 0.29 6.49 6.86
C PHE A 263 1.81 6.47 6.78
N ALA A 264 2.46 7.37 7.49
CA ALA A 264 3.91 7.37 7.62
C ALA A 264 4.35 8.12 8.86
N LYS A 265 5.37 7.58 9.55
CA LYS A 265 6.07 8.27 10.63
C LYS A 265 7.53 7.84 10.71
N PRO A 266 8.42 8.66 11.27
CA PRO A 266 9.76 8.21 11.64
C PRO A 266 9.72 7.20 12.78
N GLY A 267 10.71 6.30 12.82
CA GLY A 267 10.82 5.25 13.84
C GLY A 267 10.19 3.92 13.43
N VAL A 268 10.19 2.98 14.38
CA VAL A 268 9.74 1.59 14.18
C VAL A 268 8.44 1.26 14.92
N GLU A 269 7.91 2.20 15.69
CA GLU A 269 6.70 2.02 16.47
C GLU A 269 5.49 1.80 15.57
N ASP A 270 4.44 1.20 16.15
CA ASP A 270 3.19 0.99 15.45
C ASP A 270 2.53 2.32 15.06
N LEU A 271 1.84 2.30 13.93
CA LEU A 271 1.10 3.46 13.44
C LEU A 271 -0.11 3.75 14.31
N THR A 272 -0.44 5.03 14.38
CA THR A 272 -1.64 5.55 15.06
C THR A 272 -2.45 6.41 14.10
N VAL A 273 -3.60 6.90 14.50
CA VAL A 273 -4.45 7.76 13.66
C VAL A 273 -3.76 9.09 13.33
N GLU A 274 -2.88 9.57 14.19
CA GLU A 274 -2.12 10.82 14.01
C GLU A 274 -1.09 10.70 12.89
N ASP A 275 -0.67 9.48 12.55
CA ASP A 275 0.30 9.21 11.48
C ASP A 275 -0.34 9.17 10.09
N HIS A 276 -1.66 9.42 10.02
CA HIS A 276 -2.41 9.47 8.78
C HIS A 276 -1.99 10.67 7.93
N ILE A 277 -1.59 10.41 6.69
CA ILE A 277 -1.08 11.45 5.80
C ILE A 277 -2.03 11.81 4.65
N ALA A 278 -2.83 10.84 4.17
CA ALA A 278 -3.76 11.08 3.05
C ALA A 278 -4.83 9.99 2.95
N THR A 279 -5.98 10.38 2.39
CA THR A 279 -7.07 9.48 1.96
C THR A 279 -7.47 9.82 0.55
N GLU A 280 -7.60 8.81 -0.32
CA GLU A 280 -7.96 9.02 -1.72
C GLU A 280 -8.80 7.88 -2.33
N PHE A 281 -9.44 8.21 -3.44
CA PHE A 281 -9.85 7.27 -4.49
C PHE A 281 -8.90 7.41 -5.67
N PRO A 282 -7.73 6.72 -5.65
CA PRO A 282 -6.72 6.89 -6.68
C PRO A 282 -7.29 6.61 -8.07
N TYR A 283 -7.01 7.47 -9.05
CA TYR A 283 -7.55 7.39 -10.43
C TYR A 283 -9.09 7.46 -10.50
N SER A 284 -9.76 7.96 -9.46
CA SER A 284 -11.21 7.89 -9.25
C SER A 284 -11.77 6.46 -9.13
N PHE A 285 -10.94 5.48 -8.91
CA PHE A 285 -11.35 4.10 -8.73
C PHE A 285 -11.72 3.81 -7.26
N ARG A 286 -12.73 2.97 -7.08
CA ARG A 286 -13.05 2.35 -5.80
C ARG A 286 -12.43 0.96 -5.79
N ALA A 287 -11.57 0.69 -4.81
CA ALA A 287 -11.01 -0.63 -4.66
C ALA A 287 -12.10 -1.65 -4.32
N GLU A 288 -12.05 -2.81 -4.96
CA GLU A 288 -12.90 -3.96 -4.66
C GLU A 288 -12.11 -5.08 -4.00
N ARG A 289 -10.82 -5.20 -4.36
CA ARG A 289 -9.92 -6.24 -3.87
C ARG A 289 -8.51 -5.71 -3.70
N PHE A 290 -7.88 -6.13 -2.62
CA PHE A 290 -6.45 -5.95 -2.36
C PHE A 290 -5.71 -7.19 -2.88
N LYS A 291 -4.97 -7.04 -3.96
CA LYS A 291 -4.30 -8.13 -4.63
C LYS A 291 -2.95 -8.46 -4.01
N THR A 292 -2.14 -7.43 -3.77
CA THR A 292 -0.84 -7.52 -3.12
C THR A 292 -0.30 -6.14 -2.77
N PHE A 293 0.84 -6.12 -2.07
CA PHE A 293 1.71 -4.95 -1.97
C PHE A 293 3.10 -5.30 -2.48
N PHE A 294 3.88 -4.28 -2.80
CA PHE A 294 5.20 -4.45 -3.38
C PHE A 294 6.08 -3.23 -3.15
N PHE A 295 7.36 -3.44 -3.34
CA PHE A 295 8.37 -2.39 -3.33
C PHE A 295 8.85 -2.12 -4.75
N ASN A 296 9.08 -0.84 -5.07
CA ASN A 296 9.90 -0.46 -6.20
C ASN A 296 11.23 0.05 -5.66
N VAL A 297 12.32 -0.42 -6.26
CA VAL A 297 13.64 0.19 -6.10
C VAL A 297 13.94 0.90 -7.40
N CYS A 298 14.18 2.19 -7.34
CA CYS A 298 14.31 3.03 -8.52
C CYS A 298 15.77 3.46 -8.71
N ASN A 299 16.23 3.37 -9.93
CA ASN A 299 17.58 3.72 -10.33
C ASN A 299 17.53 4.45 -11.68
N GLY A 300 18.46 5.33 -11.96
CA GLY A 300 18.49 6.15 -13.17
C GLY A 300 19.85 6.17 -13.87
N ASP A 301 20.76 5.22 -13.57
CA ASP A 301 22.14 5.14 -14.07
C ASP A 301 22.32 5.44 -15.55
#